data_f301d67a2b99875ea8a72d8326e36240
#
_entry.id   f301d67a2b99875ea8a72d8326e36240
#
_cell.length_a   1.000
_cell.length_b   1.000
_cell.length_c   1.000
_cell.angle_alpha   90.00
_cell.angle_beta   90.00
_cell.angle_gamma   90.00
#
_symmetry.space_group_name_H-M   'P 1'
#
loop_
_entity.id
_entity.type
_entity.pdbx_description
1 polymer ?
#
loop_
_entity_poly.entity_id
_entity_poly.type
_entity_poly.pdbx_seq_one_letter_code
_entity_poly.pdbx_strand_id
1 'polypeptide(L)'
;MTPLLEIDNLRYSYPNGTPALNGISLRIAEGENLALFGPNGSGKTTFLLHLNGTLAGSGMIRIAGTALSKETAKEIRRRVGIVFQDPDSQLFMPTVIDDVMFGLLNLGWSPGEARARAYFALEQVGLAADDAERAPFHLSAGEKRRVALAGVLVMDPKLLVLDEPTSWLDPPGQRGLIDLLKELPQPKIIATHDAAFAAALSDRAVFLAAGRILADGPVLEVIDRFDWRC
;
A
#
# COMPACT_ATOMS: atom_id res chain seq x y z
N MET A 1 -10.09 -4.81 21.80
CA MET A 1 -9.08 -5.27 20.83
C MET A 1 -8.23 -4.07 20.46
N THR A 2 -6.92 -4.22 20.41
CA THR A 2 -6.02 -3.15 19.98
C THR A 2 -6.19 -2.98 18.47
N PRO A 3 -6.46 -1.78 17.96
CA PRO A 3 -6.58 -1.58 16.51
C PRO A 3 -5.24 -1.79 15.80
N LEU A 4 -5.27 -2.24 14.55
CA LEU A 4 -4.09 -2.35 13.70
C LEU A 4 -3.49 -0.97 13.39
N LEU A 5 -4.35 0.00 13.08
CA LEU A 5 -3.96 1.39 12.81
C LEU A 5 -4.78 2.34 13.67
N GLU A 6 -4.11 3.27 14.33
CA GLU A 6 -4.72 4.42 14.99
C GLU A 6 -4.04 5.70 14.51
N ILE A 7 -4.85 6.65 14.10
CA ILE A 7 -4.42 7.99 13.73
C ILE A 7 -5.28 8.99 14.49
N ASP A 8 -4.62 9.97 15.11
CA ASP A 8 -5.30 11.06 15.80
C ASP A 8 -4.76 12.39 15.34
N ASN A 9 -5.67 13.22 14.78
CA ASN A 9 -5.46 14.60 14.35
C ASN A 9 -4.21 14.81 13.47
N LEU A 10 -3.97 13.91 12.48
CA LEU A 10 -2.84 14.00 11.57
C LEU A 10 -2.97 15.24 10.68
N ARG A 11 -1.95 16.12 10.72
CA ARG A 11 -1.85 17.34 9.90
C ARG A 11 -0.50 17.39 9.21
N TYR A 12 -0.52 17.85 7.97
CA TYR A 12 0.71 18.04 7.20
C TYR A 12 0.54 19.13 6.15
N SER A 13 1.57 19.97 6.02
CA SER A 13 1.74 20.88 4.89
C SER A 13 3.10 20.64 4.26
N TYR A 14 3.17 20.73 2.95
CA TYR A 14 4.45 20.63 2.23
C TYR A 14 5.36 21.82 2.56
N PRO A 15 6.68 21.72 2.33
CA PRO A 15 7.64 22.82 2.63
C PRO A 15 7.31 24.16 1.95
N ASN A 16 6.59 24.13 0.83
CA ASN A 16 6.10 25.32 0.13
C ASN A 16 4.84 25.95 0.77
N GLY A 17 4.39 25.43 1.94
CA GLY A 17 3.22 25.93 2.65
C GLY A 17 1.88 25.33 2.19
N THR A 18 1.84 24.50 1.14
CA THR A 18 0.60 23.89 0.65
C THR A 18 0.06 22.88 1.67
N PRO A 19 -1.16 23.09 2.24
CA PRO A 19 -1.75 22.14 3.17
C PRO A 19 -2.20 20.89 2.42
N ALA A 20 -1.86 19.71 2.96
CA ALA A 20 -2.21 18.41 2.36
C ALA A 20 -3.09 17.56 3.28
N LEU A 21 -2.86 17.57 4.59
CA LEU A 21 -3.68 16.85 5.57
C LEU A 21 -4.12 17.79 6.68
N ASN A 22 -5.42 17.81 7.00
CA ASN A 22 -6.07 18.80 7.83
C ASN A 22 -6.81 18.20 9.04
N GLY A 23 -6.12 17.35 9.82
CA GLY A 23 -6.68 16.76 11.02
C GLY A 23 -7.43 15.47 10.74
N ILE A 24 -6.74 14.52 10.13
CA ILE A 24 -7.27 13.16 9.88
C ILE A 24 -7.20 12.37 11.18
N SER A 25 -8.33 11.79 11.58
CA SER A 25 -8.41 10.78 12.63
C SER A 25 -9.09 9.55 12.05
N LEU A 26 -8.48 8.37 12.24
CA LEU A 26 -8.94 7.11 11.65
C LEU A 26 -8.47 5.93 12.51
N ARG A 27 -9.30 4.90 12.60
CA ARG A 27 -8.94 3.62 13.20
C ARG A 27 -9.29 2.49 12.26
N ILE A 28 -8.40 1.51 12.15
CA ILE A 28 -8.60 0.29 11.37
C ILE A 28 -8.36 -0.89 12.30
N ALA A 29 -9.29 -1.84 12.31
CA ALA A 29 -9.18 -3.05 13.10
C ALA A 29 -8.23 -4.08 12.46
N GLU A 30 -7.78 -5.08 13.21
CA GLU A 30 -7.11 -6.24 12.63
C GLU A 30 -8.04 -6.99 11.68
N GLY A 31 -7.52 -7.36 10.50
CA GLY A 31 -8.28 -8.06 9.46
C GLY A 31 -9.18 -7.18 8.59
N GLU A 32 -9.29 -5.89 8.89
CA GLU A 32 -10.14 -4.96 8.16
C GLU A 32 -9.44 -4.43 6.89
N ASN A 33 -10.13 -4.49 5.75
CA ASN A 33 -9.71 -3.83 4.52
C ASN A 33 -10.46 -2.49 4.38
N LEU A 34 -9.73 -1.44 4.02
CA LEU A 34 -10.26 -0.09 3.87
C LEU A 34 -9.99 0.43 2.46
N ALA A 35 -11.03 0.88 1.77
CA ALA A 35 -10.91 1.68 0.55
C ALA A 35 -10.75 3.17 0.90
N LEU A 36 -9.85 3.87 0.22
CA LEU A 36 -9.63 5.31 0.35
C LEU A 36 -9.95 6.00 -0.96
N PHE A 37 -11.12 6.62 -1.03
CA PHE A 37 -11.58 7.40 -2.17
C PHE A 37 -11.23 8.88 -2.04
N GLY A 38 -11.31 9.60 -3.14
CA GLY A 38 -11.18 11.04 -3.20
C GLY A 38 -10.54 11.54 -4.48
N PRO A 39 -10.80 12.78 -4.88
CA PRO A 39 -10.27 13.36 -6.11
C PRO A 39 -8.73 13.43 -6.09
N ASN A 40 -8.15 13.66 -7.27
CA ASN A 40 -6.73 13.93 -7.38
C ASN A 40 -6.38 15.19 -6.56
N GLY A 41 -5.25 15.15 -5.86
CA GLY A 41 -4.85 16.23 -4.95
C GLY A 41 -5.59 16.28 -3.61
N SER A 42 -6.47 15.31 -3.29
CA SER A 42 -7.18 15.27 -1.99
C SER A 42 -6.28 14.94 -0.80
N GLY A 43 -5.07 14.43 -1.05
CA GLY A 43 -4.10 14.04 -0.02
C GLY A 43 -3.95 12.52 0.16
N LYS A 44 -4.52 11.65 -0.70
CA LYS A 44 -4.43 10.18 -0.57
C LYS A 44 -2.98 9.68 -0.47
N THR A 45 -2.17 9.89 -1.48
CA THR A 45 -0.76 9.49 -1.48
C THR A 45 0.01 10.09 -0.31
N THR A 46 -0.24 11.38 0.00
CA THR A 46 0.37 12.05 1.17
C THR A 46 0.00 11.33 2.46
N PHE A 47 -1.27 10.96 2.63
CA PHE A 47 -1.74 10.18 3.78
C PHE A 47 -1.04 8.82 3.85
N LEU A 48 -0.99 8.07 2.74
CA LEU A 48 -0.34 6.75 2.68
C LEU A 48 1.15 6.83 3.08
N LEU A 49 1.88 7.85 2.63
CA LEU A 49 3.30 8.06 2.95
C LEU A 49 3.57 8.38 4.43
N HIS A 50 2.57 8.85 5.17
CA HIS A 50 2.68 9.03 6.61
C HIS A 50 2.60 7.70 7.37
N LEU A 51 1.91 6.69 6.82
CA LEU A 51 1.72 5.41 7.51
C LEU A 51 3.03 4.63 7.74
N ASN A 52 4.02 4.80 6.86
CA ASN A 52 5.34 4.17 7.01
C ASN A 52 6.44 5.15 7.45
N GLY A 53 6.08 6.39 7.78
CA GLY A 53 7.03 7.42 8.20
C GLY A 53 7.96 7.93 7.10
N THR A 54 7.57 7.82 5.83
CA THR A 54 8.25 8.51 4.71
C THR A 54 8.04 10.01 4.81
N LEU A 55 6.82 10.44 5.17
CA LEU A 55 6.52 11.81 5.55
C LEU A 55 6.25 11.89 7.05
N ALA A 56 6.57 13.04 7.65
CA ALA A 56 6.32 13.32 9.06
C ALA A 56 5.46 14.57 9.20
N GLY A 57 4.30 14.41 9.82
CA GLY A 57 3.36 15.48 10.16
C GLY A 57 3.23 15.68 11.67
N SER A 58 2.27 16.51 12.08
CA SER A 58 1.82 16.58 13.46
C SER A 58 0.62 15.66 13.69
N GLY A 59 0.38 15.27 14.94
CA GLY A 59 -0.62 14.27 15.32
C GLY A 59 0.03 12.95 15.71
N MET A 60 -0.78 11.93 15.94
CA MET A 60 -0.31 10.61 16.38
C MET A 60 -0.66 9.55 15.33
N ILE A 61 0.29 8.65 15.07
CA ILE A 61 0.08 7.43 14.29
C ILE A 61 0.60 6.25 15.11
N ARG A 62 -0.19 5.19 15.25
CA ARG A 62 0.22 3.92 15.84
C ARG A 62 -0.09 2.78 14.88
N ILE A 63 0.85 1.86 14.72
CA ILE A 63 0.72 0.65 13.90
C ILE A 63 0.93 -0.57 14.81
N ALA A 64 -0.08 -1.41 14.93
CA ALA A 64 -0.06 -2.57 15.82
C ALA A 64 0.47 -2.22 17.22
N GLY A 65 -0.07 -1.14 17.81
CA GLY A 65 0.29 -0.64 19.14
C GLY A 65 1.57 0.19 19.23
N THR A 66 2.45 0.17 18.21
CA THR A 66 3.70 0.95 18.21
C THR A 66 3.48 2.34 17.64
N ALA A 67 3.81 3.39 18.42
CA ALA A 67 3.75 4.76 17.94
C ALA A 67 4.85 5.03 16.92
N LEU A 68 4.50 5.72 15.83
CA LEU A 68 5.46 6.18 14.83
C LEU A 68 6.26 7.35 15.38
N SER A 69 7.57 7.20 15.42
CA SER A 69 8.56 8.23 15.78
C SER A 69 9.83 8.04 14.95
N LYS A 70 10.82 8.89 15.10
CA LYS A 70 12.12 8.72 14.42
C LYS A 70 12.80 7.41 14.84
N GLU A 71 12.68 7.03 16.10
CA GLU A 71 13.29 5.85 16.71
C GLU A 71 12.61 4.57 16.23
N THR A 72 11.28 4.58 16.06
CA THR A 72 10.48 3.41 15.66
C THR A 72 10.26 3.32 14.15
N ALA A 73 10.64 4.34 13.37
CA ALA A 73 10.36 4.41 11.93
C ALA A 73 10.88 3.18 11.15
N LYS A 74 12.06 2.66 11.51
CA LYS A 74 12.61 1.45 10.86
C LYS A 74 11.74 0.22 11.11
N GLU A 75 11.23 0.07 12.32
CA GLU A 75 10.30 -1.01 12.69
C GLU A 75 8.95 -0.85 11.97
N ILE A 76 8.41 0.37 11.96
CA ILE A 76 7.14 0.67 11.28
C ILE A 76 7.22 0.37 9.78
N ARG A 77 8.32 0.73 9.10
CA ARG A 77 8.53 0.41 7.67
C ARG A 77 8.54 -1.08 7.36
N ARG A 78 8.91 -1.93 8.31
CA ARG A 78 8.79 -3.38 8.16
C ARG A 78 7.35 -3.85 8.29
N ARG A 79 6.54 -3.17 9.13
CA ARG A 79 5.14 -3.54 9.40
C ARG A 79 4.18 -3.03 8.34
N VAL A 80 4.52 -1.92 7.66
CA VAL A 80 3.68 -1.28 6.64
C VAL A 80 4.35 -1.37 5.29
N GLY A 81 3.85 -2.27 4.46
CA GLY A 81 4.31 -2.41 3.08
C GLY A 81 3.51 -1.50 2.15
N ILE A 82 4.19 -0.67 1.36
CA ILE A 82 3.54 0.22 0.38
C ILE A 82 3.89 -0.23 -1.03
N VAL A 83 2.85 -0.40 -1.85
CA VAL A 83 2.97 -0.56 -3.31
C VAL A 83 2.52 0.75 -3.95
N PHE A 84 3.43 1.40 -4.66
CA PHE A 84 3.18 2.68 -5.30
C PHE A 84 2.39 2.55 -6.61
N GLN A 85 1.75 3.64 -7.02
CA GLN A 85 0.99 3.73 -8.26
C GLN A 85 1.83 3.36 -9.49
N ASP A 86 3.05 3.89 -9.57
CA ASP A 86 4.01 3.60 -10.62
C ASP A 86 5.02 2.56 -10.15
N PRO A 87 4.97 1.30 -10.66
CA PRO A 87 5.94 0.28 -10.27
C PRO A 87 7.37 0.61 -10.71
N ASP A 88 7.59 1.39 -11.78
CA ASP A 88 8.93 1.79 -12.22
C ASP A 88 9.62 2.71 -11.18
N SER A 89 8.87 3.38 -10.34
CA SER A 89 9.43 4.14 -9.20
C SER A 89 9.89 3.25 -8.05
N GLN A 90 9.54 1.96 -8.06
CA GLN A 90 9.84 1.00 -6.99
C GLN A 90 10.86 -0.07 -7.42
N LEU A 91 10.97 -0.35 -8.74
CA LEU A 91 11.87 -1.34 -9.32
C LEU A 91 13.10 -0.63 -9.89
N PHE A 92 14.27 -0.88 -9.33
CA PHE A 92 15.51 -0.15 -9.65
C PHE A 92 16.76 -1.03 -9.70
N MET A 93 16.63 -2.32 -9.37
CA MET A 93 17.75 -3.27 -9.41
C MET A 93 17.92 -3.89 -10.80
N PRO A 94 19.09 -4.47 -11.10
CA PRO A 94 19.34 -5.08 -12.41
C PRO A 94 18.42 -6.25 -12.74
N THR A 95 17.99 -7.03 -11.73
CA THR A 95 17.13 -8.20 -11.91
C THR A 95 15.93 -8.16 -10.97
N VAL A 96 14.87 -8.87 -11.34
CA VAL A 96 13.65 -9.04 -10.52
C VAL A 96 13.98 -9.59 -9.13
N ILE A 97 14.83 -10.61 -9.08
CA ILE A 97 15.18 -11.23 -7.79
C ILE A 97 15.94 -10.26 -6.89
N ASP A 98 16.80 -9.42 -7.45
CA ASP A 98 17.54 -8.43 -6.68
C ASP A 98 16.62 -7.35 -6.09
N ASP A 99 15.61 -6.88 -6.85
CA ASP A 99 14.59 -5.96 -6.35
C ASP A 99 13.81 -6.57 -5.17
N VAL A 100 13.38 -7.83 -5.29
CA VAL A 100 12.63 -8.50 -4.23
C VAL A 100 13.50 -8.76 -2.99
N MET A 101 14.77 -9.12 -3.17
CA MET A 101 15.70 -9.36 -2.06
C MET A 101 16.14 -8.08 -1.34
N PHE A 102 16.09 -6.94 -1.98
CA PHE A 102 16.68 -5.68 -1.51
C PHE A 102 16.30 -5.33 -0.07
N GLY A 103 15.01 -5.44 0.27
CA GLY A 103 14.52 -5.16 1.61
C GLY A 103 15.13 -6.09 2.68
N LEU A 104 15.23 -7.38 2.39
CA LEU A 104 15.79 -8.38 3.32
C LEU A 104 17.30 -8.16 3.54
N LEU A 105 18.04 -7.87 2.48
CA LEU A 105 19.48 -7.58 2.58
C LEU A 105 19.75 -6.35 3.46
N ASN A 106 18.92 -5.30 3.34
CA ASN A 106 19.00 -4.11 4.20
C ASN A 106 18.62 -4.39 5.67
N LEU A 107 17.95 -5.52 5.93
CA LEU A 107 17.70 -6.01 7.29
C LEU A 107 18.81 -6.90 7.83
N GLY A 108 19.84 -7.19 7.03
CA GLY A 108 21.00 -8.00 7.42
C GLY A 108 20.81 -9.51 7.21
N TRP A 109 19.82 -9.93 6.38
CA TRP A 109 19.69 -11.33 6.00
C TRP A 109 20.87 -11.76 5.13
N SER A 110 21.26 -13.01 5.22
CA SER A 110 22.26 -13.57 4.31
C SER A 110 21.72 -13.61 2.87
N PRO A 111 22.56 -13.46 1.84
CA PRO A 111 22.12 -13.53 0.44
C PRO A 111 21.37 -14.81 0.09
N GLY A 112 21.78 -15.95 0.66
CA GLY A 112 21.12 -17.23 0.42
C GLY A 112 19.71 -17.31 1.00
N GLU A 113 19.53 -16.87 2.25
CA GLU A 113 18.22 -16.83 2.90
C GLU A 113 17.28 -15.81 2.21
N ALA A 114 17.81 -14.61 1.89
CA ALA A 114 17.06 -13.58 1.18
C ALA A 114 16.58 -14.08 -0.19
N ARG A 115 17.45 -14.79 -0.95
CA ARG A 115 17.12 -15.34 -2.26
C ARG A 115 16.02 -16.42 -2.17
N ALA A 116 16.14 -17.35 -1.23
CA ALA A 116 15.12 -18.38 -1.02
C ALA A 116 13.76 -17.78 -0.67
N ARG A 117 13.73 -16.76 0.20
CA ARG A 117 12.50 -16.06 0.58
C ARG A 117 11.92 -15.25 -0.58
N ALA A 118 12.77 -14.66 -1.43
CA ALA A 118 12.36 -13.90 -2.60
C ALA A 118 11.70 -14.80 -3.65
N TYR A 119 12.22 -15.99 -3.92
CA TYR A 119 11.56 -16.95 -4.81
C TYR A 119 10.17 -17.33 -4.32
N PHE A 120 10.02 -17.57 -3.02
CA PHE A 120 8.69 -17.84 -2.44
C PHE A 120 7.73 -16.66 -2.63
N ALA A 121 8.21 -15.42 -2.44
CA ALA A 121 7.38 -14.23 -2.64
C ALA A 121 7.00 -14.03 -4.12
N LEU A 122 7.89 -14.35 -5.07
CA LEU A 122 7.59 -14.33 -6.50
C LEU A 122 6.51 -15.37 -6.87
N GLU A 123 6.62 -16.57 -6.34
CA GLU A 123 5.60 -17.62 -6.53
C GLU A 123 4.24 -17.19 -5.97
N GLN A 124 4.19 -16.58 -4.78
CA GLN A 124 2.96 -16.06 -4.19
C GLN A 124 2.23 -15.05 -5.09
N VAL A 125 2.94 -14.26 -5.87
CA VAL A 125 2.35 -13.31 -6.81
C VAL A 125 2.16 -13.88 -8.22
N GLY A 126 2.39 -15.19 -8.41
CA GLY A 126 2.18 -15.90 -9.68
C GLY A 126 3.22 -15.57 -10.74
N LEU A 127 4.47 -15.31 -10.35
CA LEU A 127 5.63 -15.21 -11.25
C LEU A 127 6.45 -16.48 -11.21
N ALA A 128 6.92 -16.93 -12.38
CA ALA A 128 7.72 -18.13 -12.48
C ALA A 128 9.17 -17.89 -12.00
N ALA A 129 9.86 -18.97 -11.61
CA ALA A 129 11.27 -18.90 -11.22
C ALA A 129 12.17 -18.33 -12.35
N ASP A 130 11.83 -18.61 -13.60
CA ASP A 130 12.55 -18.13 -14.78
C ASP A 130 12.45 -16.60 -14.95
N ASP A 131 11.41 -15.96 -14.38
CA ASP A 131 11.27 -14.51 -14.41
C ASP A 131 12.23 -13.80 -13.45
N ALA A 132 12.78 -14.51 -12.47
CA ALA A 132 13.62 -13.96 -11.40
C ALA A 132 14.88 -13.26 -11.91
N GLU A 133 15.50 -13.78 -12.97
CA GLU A 133 16.75 -13.24 -13.55
C GLU A 133 16.48 -12.20 -14.66
N ARG A 134 15.20 -11.95 -15.01
CA ARG A 134 14.85 -10.93 -16.01
C ARG A 134 15.10 -9.53 -15.46
N ALA A 135 15.47 -8.61 -16.34
CA ALA A 135 15.53 -7.21 -15.98
C ALA A 135 14.10 -6.62 -15.90
N PRO A 136 13.78 -5.81 -14.86
CA PRO A 136 12.44 -5.27 -14.66
C PRO A 136 11.88 -4.50 -15.86
N PHE A 137 12.71 -3.83 -16.66
CA PHE A 137 12.27 -3.06 -17.82
C PHE A 137 11.75 -3.94 -18.98
N HIS A 138 12.01 -5.26 -18.96
CA HIS A 138 11.47 -6.22 -19.93
C HIS A 138 10.10 -6.77 -19.54
N LEU A 139 9.59 -6.39 -18.36
CA LEU A 139 8.32 -6.87 -17.83
C LEU A 139 7.15 -6.01 -18.35
N SER A 140 5.99 -6.64 -18.54
CA SER A 140 4.72 -5.95 -18.73
C SER A 140 4.33 -5.15 -17.45
N ALA A 141 3.41 -4.20 -17.58
CA ALA A 141 2.92 -3.43 -16.43
C ALA A 141 2.34 -4.33 -15.32
N GLY A 142 1.62 -5.40 -15.69
CA GLY A 142 1.08 -6.37 -14.74
C GLY A 142 2.17 -7.17 -14.02
N GLU A 143 3.20 -7.64 -14.74
CA GLU A 143 4.35 -8.33 -14.14
C GLU A 143 5.12 -7.41 -13.21
N LYS A 144 5.41 -6.16 -13.61
CA LYS A 144 6.06 -5.16 -12.75
C LYS A 144 5.28 -4.93 -11.46
N ARG A 145 3.94 -4.85 -11.54
CA ARG A 145 3.07 -4.71 -10.37
C ARG A 145 3.20 -5.90 -9.42
N ARG A 146 3.25 -7.12 -9.96
CA ARG A 146 3.46 -8.34 -9.19
C ARG A 146 4.85 -8.37 -8.53
N VAL A 147 5.91 -7.96 -9.23
CA VAL A 147 7.26 -7.85 -8.65
C VAL A 147 7.29 -6.82 -7.51
N ALA A 148 6.70 -5.63 -7.72
CA ALA A 148 6.62 -4.61 -6.67
C ALA A 148 5.86 -5.13 -5.43
N LEU A 149 4.77 -5.88 -5.64
CA LEU A 149 4.04 -6.53 -4.55
C LEU A 149 4.87 -7.61 -3.86
N ALA A 150 5.61 -8.46 -4.61
CA ALA A 150 6.52 -9.47 -4.04
C ALA A 150 7.61 -8.83 -3.17
N GLY A 151 8.21 -7.72 -3.63
CA GLY A 151 9.21 -6.94 -2.88
C GLY A 151 8.69 -6.36 -1.55
N VAL A 152 7.37 -6.18 -1.46
CA VAL A 152 6.70 -5.79 -0.21
C VAL A 152 6.37 -7.01 0.64
N LEU A 153 5.77 -8.05 0.05
CA LEU A 153 5.34 -9.27 0.75
C LEU A 153 6.49 -10.06 1.37
N VAL A 154 7.68 -10.04 0.74
CA VAL A 154 8.88 -10.72 1.23
C VAL A 154 9.26 -10.27 2.64
N MET A 155 8.89 -9.03 3.02
CA MET A 155 9.14 -8.42 4.34
C MET A 155 8.13 -8.84 5.42
N ASP A 156 7.09 -9.63 5.06
CA ASP A 156 6.00 -10.05 5.93
C ASP A 156 5.31 -8.88 6.67
N PRO A 157 4.75 -7.90 5.93
CA PRO A 157 4.14 -6.74 6.53
C PRO A 157 2.85 -7.09 7.29
N LYS A 158 2.51 -6.30 8.31
CA LYS A 158 1.24 -6.39 9.05
C LYS A 158 0.10 -5.64 8.36
N LEU A 159 0.43 -4.69 7.50
CA LEU A 159 -0.51 -3.86 6.75
C LEU A 159 0.02 -3.66 5.34
N LEU A 160 -0.80 -3.95 4.34
CA LEU A 160 -0.55 -3.60 2.94
C LEU A 160 -1.22 -2.27 2.61
N VAL A 161 -0.48 -1.38 1.99
CA VAL A 161 -0.96 -0.09 1.49
C VAL A 161 -0.75 -0.08 -0.01
N LEU A 162 -1.83 0.12 -0.75
CA LEU A 162 -1.83 0.09 -2.21
C LEU A 162 -2.29 1.45 -2.73
N ASP A 163 -1.43 2.14 -3.48
CA ASP A 163 -1.77 3.43 -4.10
C ASP A 163 -2.09 3.20 -5.58
N GLU A 164 -3.36 3.40 -5.97
CA GLU A 164 -3.91 3.23 -7.33
C GLU A 164 -3.44 1.92 -8.01
N PRO A 165 -3.68 0.75 -7.40
CA PRO A 165 -3.06 -0.51 -7.84
C PRO A 165 -3.55 -1.01 -9.19
N THR A 166 -4.69 -0.52 -9.70
CA THR A 166 -5.26 -0.89 -11.01
C THR A 166 -4.74 -0.04 -12.16
N SER A 167 -4.01 1.04 -11.88
CA SER A 167 -3.45 1.91 -12.93
C SER A 167 -2.62 1.11 -13.94
N TRP A 168 -2.86 1.35 -15.22
CA TRP A 168 -2.17 0.70 -16.36
C TRP A 168 -2.47 -0.79 -16.55
N LEU A 169 -3.41 -1.37 -15.78
CA LEU A 169 -3.84 -2.75 -15.99
C LEU A 169 -5.06 -2.82 -16.90
N ASP A 170 -5.04 -3.79 -17.81
CA ASP A 170 -6.21 -4.17 -18.58
C ASP A 170 -7.23 -4.95 -17.70
N PRO A 171 -8.48 -5.13 -18.15
CA PRO A 171 -9.49 -5.82 -17.34
C PRO A 171 -9.11 -7.25 -16.88
N PRO A 172 -8.42 -8.09 -17.66
CA PRO A 172 -7.87 -9.37 -17.17
C PRO A 172 -6.84 -9.18 -16.07
N GLY A 173 -5.92 -8.23 -16.21
CA GLY A 173 -4.91 -7.90 -15.19
C GLY A 173 -5.52 -7.41 -13.89
N GLN A 174 -6.57 -6.57 -13.96
CA GLN A 174 -7.31 -6.11 -12.77
C GLN A 174 -7.98 -7.29 -12.04
N ARG A 175 -8.65 -8.21 -12.77
CA ARG A 175 -9.25 -9.41 -12.16
C ARG A 175 -8.20 -10.27 -11.48
N GLY A 176 -7.09 -10.55 -12.17
CA GLY A 176 -6.01 -11.34 -11.57
C GLY A 176 -5.38 -10.68 -10.33
N LEU A 177 -5.35 -9.33 -10.28
CA LEU A 177 -4.90 -8.62 -9.09
C LEU A 177 -5.92 -8.71 -7.95
N ILE A 178 -7.22 -8.63 -8.23
CA ILE A 178 -8.28 -8.84 -7.21
C ILE A 178 -8.14 -10.23 -6.60
N ASP A 179 -8.04 -11.27 -7.43
CA ASP A 179 -7.94 -12.64 -6.96
C ASP A 179 -6.70 -12.84 -6.08
N LEU A 180 -5.55 -12.35 -6.53
CA LEU A 180 -4.31 -12.36 -5.75
C LEU A 180 -4.47 -11.65 -4.40
N LEU A 181 -5.02 -10.43 -4.39
CA LEU A 181 -5.17 -9.65 -3.16
C LEU A 181 -6.16 -10.27 -2.17
N LYS A 182 -7.17 -11.02 -2.65
CA LYS A 182 -8.09 -11.78 -1.78
C LYS A 182 -7.42 -12.93 -1.05
N GLU A 183 -6.43 -13.57 -1.66
CA GLU A 183 -5.69 -14.67 -1.06
C GLU A 183 -4.68 -14.21 0.00
N LEU A 184 -4.28 -12.94 -0.04
CA LEU A 184 -3.31 -12.38 0.91
C LEU A 184 -3.98 -12.09 2.27
N PRO A 185 -3.45 -12.62 3.39
CA PRO A 185 -4.05 -12.49 4.71
C PRO A 185 -3.90 -11.09 5.31
N GLN A 186 -2.98 -10.26 4.80
CA GLN A 186 -2.72 -8.94 5.34
C GLN A 186 -3.91 -8.01 5.15
N PRO A 187 -4.35 -7.27 6.18
CA PRO A 187 -5.25 -6.13 6.03
C PRO A 187 -4.71 -5.12 5.02
N LYS A 188 -5.63 -4.46 4.31
CA LYS A 188 -5.26 -3.58 3.19
C LYS A 188 -5.88 -2.20 3.32
N ILE A 189 -5.09 -1.17 3.00
CA ILE A 189 -5.60 0.16 2.67
C ILE A 189 -5.40 0.36 1.17
N ILE A 190 -6.48 0.59 0.44
CA ILE A 190 -6.49 0.68 -1.01
C ILE A 190 -6.94 2.08 -1.42
N ALA A 191 -6.00 2.95 -1.78
CA ALA A 191 -6.34 4.22 -2.40
C ALA A 191 -6.62 3.98 -3.89
N THR A 192 -7.83 4.30 -4.33
CA THR A 192 -8.23 4.09 -5.72
C THR A 192 -9.40 4.99 -6.12
N HIS A 193 -9.53 5.21 -7.42
CA HIS A 193 -10.71 5.80 -8.04
C HIS A 193 -11.66 4.73 -8.63
N ASP A 194 -11.23 3.46 -8.69
CA ASP A 194 -12.00 2.34 -9.20
C ASP A 194 -12.93 1.78 -8.10
N ALA A 195 -14.21 2.14 -8.20
CA ALA A 195 -15.23 1.73 -7.25
C ALA A 195 -15.48 0.21 -7.24
N ALA A 196 -15.41 -0.44 -8.41
CA ALA A 196 -15.63 -1.88 -8.53
C ALA A 196 -14.49 -2.66 -7.89
N PHE A 197 -13.25 -2.22 -8.12
CA PHE A 197 -12.06 -2.80 -7.49
C PHE A 197 -12.12 -2.67 -5.96
N ALA A 198 -12.45 -1.47 -5.46
CA ALA A 198 -12.58 -1.22 -4.03
C ALA A 198 -13.66 -2.08 -3.39
N ALA A 199 -14.86 -2.16 -3.98
CA ALA A 199 -15.97 -2.96 -3.47
C ALA A 199 -15.69 -4.48 -3.50
N ALA A 200 -14.81 -4.94 -4.40
CA ALA A 200 -14.41 -6.35 -4.46
C ALA A 200 -13.47 -6.76 -3.30
N LEU A 201 -12.79 -5.79 -2.66
CA LEU A 201 -11.70 -6.04 -1.70
C LEU A 201 -11.95 -5.45 -0.31
N SER A 202 -12.89 -4.52 -0.15
CA SER A 202 -13.10 -3.76 1.08
C SER A 202 -14.59 -3.66 1.41
N ASP A 203 -14.93 -3.82 2.69
CA ASP A 203 -16.32 -3.61 3.17
C ASP A 203 -16.54 -2.16 3.62
N ARG A 204 -15.48 -1.45 4.00
CA ARG A 204 -15.50 -0.07 4.49
C ARG A 204 -14.69 0.85 3.58
N ALA A 205 -15.16 2.07 3.45
CA ALA A 205 -14.45 3.12 2.72
C ALA A 205 -14.44 4.44 3.48
N VAL A 206 -13.40 5.21 3.18
CA VAL A 206 -13.25 6.61 3.61
C VAL A 206 -13.19 7.48 2.36
N PHE A 207 -13.90 8.62 2.37
CA PHE A 207 -13.80 9.63 1.34
C PHE A 207 -12.97 10.81 1.82
N LEU A 208 -11.83 11.04 1.18
CA LEU A 208 -10.88 12.10 1.49
C LEU A 208 -11.02 13.25 0.50
N ALA A 209 -11.23 14.48 0.99
CA ALA A 209 -11.18 15.68 0.17
C ALA A 209 -10.57 16.85 0.95
N ALA A 210 -9.77 17.67 0.28
CA ALA A 210 -9.06 18.79 0.87
C ALA A 210 -8.32 18.43 2.18
N GLY A 211 -7.74 17.24 2.24
CA GLY A 211 -7.01 16.73 3.40
C GLY A 211 -7.87 16.36 4.60
N ARG A 212 -9.19 16.18 4.44
CA ARG A 212 -10.15 15.82 5.49
C ARG A 212 -10.97 14.60 5.11
N ILE A 213 -11.32 13.77 6.09
CA ILE A 213 -12.31 12.71 5.93
C ILE A 213 -13.69 13.35 5.91
N LEU A 214 -14.41 13.20 4.79
CA LEU A 214 -15.79 13.69 4.62
C LEU A 214 -16.83 12.61 4.83
N ALA A 215 -16.46 11.34 4.65
CA ALA A 215 -17.30 10.19 4.96
C ALA A 215 -16.42 9.01 5.39
N ASP A 216 -17.01 8.15 6.22
CA ASP A 216 -16.46 6.91 6.73
C ASP A 216 -17.63 5.95 6.96
N GLY A 217 -17.64 4.80 6.30
CA GLY A 217 -18.75 3.86 6.38
C GLY A 217 -18.66 2.71 5.37
N PRO A 218 -19.73 1.95 5.17
CA PRO A 218 -19.79 0.87 4.19
C PRO A 218 -19.41 1.36 2.79
N VAL A 219 -18.61 0.58 2.07
CA VAL A 219 -18.02 0.99 0.78
C VAL A 219 -19.09 1.43 -0.23
N LEU A 220 -20.20 0.70 -0.34
CA LEU A 220 -21.27 1.02 -1.28
C LEU A 220 -21.99 2.33 -0.93
N GLU A 221 -22.20 2.62 0.36
CA GLU A 221 -22.82 3.87 0.81
C GLU A 221 -21.93 5.08 0.52
N VAL A 222 -20.59 4.93 0.69
CA VAL A 222 -19.64 5.99 0.37
C VAL A 222 -19.59 6.23 -1.13
N ILE A 223 -19.58 5.17 -1.95
CA ILE A 223 -19.64 5.26 -3.43
C ILE A 223 -20.88 6.01 -3.86
N ASP A 224 -22.07 5.62 -3.36
CA ASP A 224 -23.35 6.23 -3.72
C ASP A 224 -23.42 7.69 -3.28
N ARG A 225 -22.99 8.01 -2.08
CA ARG A 225 -23.02 9.36 -1.51
C ARG A 225 -22.24 10.39 -2.34
N PHE A 226 -21.16 9.99 -2.97
CA PHE A 226 -20.28 10.87 -3.75
C PHE A 226 -20.37 10.65 -5.26
N ASP A 227 -21.34 9.82 -5.70
CA ASP A 227 -21.50 9.40 -7.10
C ASP A 227 -20.18 8.90 -7.71
N TRP A 228 -19.42 8.11 -6.91
CA TRP A 228 -18.09 7.64 -7.24
C TRP A 228 -18.13 6.36 -8.08
N ARG A 229 -19.01 6.34 -9.08
CA ARG A 229 -19.19 5.24 -10.04
C ARG A 229 -18.51 5.63 -11.35
N CYS A 230 -17.22 5.31 -11.49
CA CYS A 230 -16.50 5.47 -12.77
C CYS A 230 -16.30 4.11 -13.42
#